data_9dfb365cc44abcb9af24afa5e9a9b357
#
_entry.id   9dfb365cc44abcb9af24afa5e9a9b357
#
_cell.length_a   1.000
_cell.length_b   1.000
_cell.length_c   1.000
_cell.angle_alpha   90.00
_cell.angle_beta   90.00
_cell.angle_gamma   90.00
#
_symmetry.space_group_name_H-M   'P 1'
#
loop_
_entity.id
_entity.type
_entity.pdbx_description
1 polymer ?
#
loop_
_entity_poly.entity_id
_entity_poly.type
_entity_poly.pdbx_seq_one_letter_code
_entity_poly.pdbx_strand_id
1 'polypeptide(L)'
;MQIDAELPGHGETTAREVEPDHVQMIRRLIVQFGNYAEGLFDYHDFGFSREVVRHHITKVEAEIGRVFERGSEAFLEIPGEVLQAEIRDVWNSKKNLRYAAGALMMSSLRNDVRVENRPRAIRLKILYEVYVDTIDDLIDTDGYSFSDALDLMRHCLGSLTRPRFDRQVFRDELSGRLSPVQRRMTEFLACLGQAVHRSIWESPQGPSLVGDLDRFQENWALGEAYTMYQKDPTLDVGAFLTGASRMDAPDQDLEPWERISGWISHTAALSLLDLCYADAPLSSKALEEHLAAWFYFDAVATLMNNVMDLQKDLEGGIANIFLIACGGAEVRELRTARGFRPALTTQDYEAFLGRTAELARRSLEHARRSCDDPDLFYPFLAVMAPVVMFVTEAGVREDVVHAYLRSLAPLMSQAIAVGPAPVPTIPPGTRSGRSRSARTSSS
;
A
#
# COMPACT_ATOMS: atom_id res chain seq x y z
N MET A 1 -35.85 -39.21 -56.06
CA MET A 1 -34.64 -38.41 -56.09
C MET A 1 -34.66 -37.63 -54.75
N GLN A 2 -34.13 -38.23 -53.67
CA GLN A 2 -34.01 -37.67 -52.32
C GLN A 2 -32.74 -36.86 -52.28
N ILE A 3 -32.84 -35.65 -51.84
CA ILE A 3 -31.68 -34.74 -51.55
C ILE A 3 -31.58 -34.71 -50.05
N ASP A 4 -30.57 -35.44 -49.53
CA ASP A 4 -30.15 -35.33 -48.13
C ASP A 4 -29.42 -34.00 -47.96
N ALA A 5 -30.02 -33.09 -47.18
CA ALA A 5 -29.40 -31.85 -46.72
C ALA A 5 -28.67 -32.14 -45.39
N GLU A 6 -27.35 -32.22 -45.44
CA GLU A 6 -26.52 -32.23 -44.25
C GLU A 6 -26.68 -30.87 -43.51
N LEU A 7 -27.10 -30.95 -42.26
CA LEU A 7 -27.11 -29.81 -41.32
C LEU A 7 -25.68 -29.52 -40.89
N PRO A 8 -25.25 -28.26 -40.88
CA PRO A 8 -23.93 -27.88 -40.41
C PRO A 8 -23.81 -28.11 -38.89
N GLY A 9 -22.67 -28.68 -38.52
CA GLY A 9 -22.32 -29.11 -37.18
C GLY A 9 -22.55 -28.04 -36.11
N HIS A 10 -23.03 -28.50 -34.97
CA HIS A 10 -23.08 -27.77 -33.73
C HIS A 10 -21.64 -27.36 -33.36
N GLY A 11 -21.32 -26.09 -33.59
CA GLY A 11 -20.16 -25.48 -32.95
C GLY A 11 -20.34 -25.57 -31.45
N GLU A 12 -19.42 -26.25 -30.79
CA GLU A 12 -19.26 -26.23 -29.35
C GLU A 12 -19.11 -24.75 -28.93
N THR A 13 -20.20 -24.20 -28.42
CA THR A 13 -20.18 -22.98 -27.67
C THR A 13 -19.46 -23.32 -26.36
N THR A 14 -18.14 -23.11 -26.32
CA THR A 14 -17.39 -23.14 -25.08
C THR A 14 -18.10 -22.18 -24.12
N ALA A 15 -18.73 -22.75 -23.09
CA ALA A 15 -19.34 -21.98 -22.03
C ALA A 15 -18.23 -21.03 -21.53
N ARG A 16 -18.38 -19.73 -21.73
CA ARG A 16 -17.51 -18.74 -21.10
C ARG A 16 -17.66 -18.97 -19.60
N GLU A 17 -16.59 -19.43 -18.96
CA GLU A 17 -16.52 -19.47 -17.51
C GLU A 17 -16.91 -18.08 -16.99
N VAL A 18 -17.93 -18.03 -16.16
CA VAL A 18 -18.39 -16.77 -15.57
C VAL A 18 -17.32 -16.32 -14.58
N GLU A 19 -16.74 -15.16 -14.82
CA GLU A 19 -15.73 -14.57 -13.96
C GLU A 19 -16.29 -14.44 -12.53
N PRO A 20 -15.55 -14.82 -11.46
CA PRO A 20 -16.01 -14.71 -10.08
C PRO A 20 -16.44 -13.28 -9.70
N ASP A 21 -17.46 -13.15 -8.87
CA ASP A 21 -18.06 -11.85 -8.51
C ASP A 21 -17.06 -10.84 -7.92
N HIS A 22 -16.10 -11.33 -7.10
CA HIS A 22 -15.06 -10.45 -6.53
C HIS A 22 -14.10 -9.90 -7.60
N VAL A 23 -13.77 -10.68 -8.62
CA VAL A 23 -12.92 -10.24 -9.74
C VAL A 23 -13.65 -9.18 -10.56
N GLN A 24 -14.94 -9.40 -10.83
CA GLN A 24 -15.77 -8.40 -11.49
C GLN A 24 -15.86 -7.10 -10.68
N MET A 25 -15.94 -7.19 -9.34
CA MET A 25 -15.97 -6.02 -8.47
C MET A 25 -14.64 -5.25 -8.52
N ILE A 26 -13.49 -5.96 -8.42
CA ILE A 26 -12.16 -5.33 -8.56
C ILE A 26 -12.06 -4.60 -9.92
N ARG A 27 -12.49 -5.24 -11.01
CA ARG A 27 -12.50 -4.62 -12.35
C ARG A 27 -13.36 -3.37 -12.40
N ARG A 28 -14.56 -3.40 -11.80
CA ARG A 28 -15.44 -2.22 -11.71
C ARG A 28 -14.80 -1.09 -10.92
N LEU A 29 -14.14 -1.38 -9.78
CA LEU A 29 -13.43 -0.37 -8.98
C LEU A 29 -12.33 0.30 -9.80
N ILE A 30 -11.51 -0.47 -10.51
CA ILE A 30 -10.43 0.07 -11.35
C ILE A 30 -10.98 0.98 -12.46
N VAL A 31 -12.07 0.57 -13.11
CA VAL A 31 -12.73 1.40 -14.13
C VAL A 31 -13.31 2.68 -13.52
N GLN A 32 -13.93 2.60 -12.35
CA GLN A 32 -14.45 3.77 -11.65
C GLN A 32 -13.34 4.76 -11.29
N PHE A 33 -12.21 4.27 -10.78
CA PHE A 33 -11.04 5.11 -10.50
C PHE A 33 -10.52 5.78 -11.78
N GLY A 34 -10.39 5.03 -12.87
CA GLY A 34 -9.96 5.57 -14.15
C GLY A 34 -10.88 6.67 -14.67
N ASN A 35 -12.19 6.44 -14.63
CA ASN A 35 -13.18 7.42 -15.07
C ASN A 35 -13.15 8.70 -14.22
N TYR A 36 -13.03 8.56 -12.90
CA TYR A 36 -12.92 9.72 -12.01
C TYR A 36 -11.61 10.48 -12.27
N ALA A 37 -10.48 9.75 -12.36
CA ALA A 37 -9.19 10.36 -12.66
C ALA A 37 -9.21 11.11 -13.99
N GLU A 38 -9.81 10.54 -15.05
CA GLU A 38 -9.97 11.23 -16.35
C GLU A 38 -10.85 12.48 -16.24
N GLY A 39 -11.91 12.45 -15.42
CA GLY A 39 -12.78 13.60 -15.20
C GLY A 39 -12.04 14.80 -14.61
N LEU A 40 -11.02 14.58 -13.77
CA LEU A 40 -10.24 15.65 -13.16
C LEU A 40 -9.47 16.48 -14.18
N PHE A 41 -9.18 15.96 -15.38
CA PHE A 41 -8.54 16.72 -16.48
C PHE A 41 -9.41 17.86 -17.04
N ASP A 42 -10.70 17.86 -16.76
CA ASP A 42 -11.57 18.97 -17.14
C ASP A 42 -11.36 20.22 -16.26
N TYR A 43 -10.73 20.03 -15.10
CA TYR A 43 -10.50 21.06 -14.08
C TYR A 43 -9.03 21.41 -13.87
N HIS A 44 -8.11 20.50 -14.22
CA HIS A 44 -6.68 20.66 -13.90
C HIS A 44 -5.79 20.35 -15.09
N ASP A 45 -4.73 21.15 -15.25
CA ASP A 45 -3.60 20.84 -16.11
C ASP A 45 -2.51 20.14 -15.27
N PHE A 46 -2.29 18.85 -15.55
CA PHE A 46 -1.33 18.02 -14.82
C PHE A 46 0.07 17.98 -15.45
N GLY A 47 0.25 18.55 -16.66
CA GLY A 47 1.50 18.37 -17.40
C GLY A 47 1.72 16.95 -17.93
N PHE A 48 0.72 16.06 -17.86
CA PHE A 48 0.64 14.76 -18.54
C PHE A 48 -0.75 14.58 -19.17
N SER A 49 -0.90 13.62 -20.07
CA SER A 49 -2.15 13.46 -20.84
C SER A 49 -3.10 12.43 -20.22
N ARG A 50 -4.38 12.49 -20.61
CA ARG A 50 -5.39 11.47 -20.26
C ARG A 50 -4.98 10.07 -20.74
N GLU A 51 -4.23 9.99 -21.87
CA GLU A 51 -3.74 8.73 -22.42
C GLU A 51 -2.83 8.01 -21.45
N VAL A 52 -2.06 8.71 -20.62
CA VAL A 52 -1.21 8.10 -19.58
C VAL A 52 -2.07 7.39 -18.53
N VAL A 53 -3.17 8.00 -18.07
CA VAL A 53 -4.11 7.37 -17.15
C VAL A 53 -4.77 6.15 -17.78
N ARG A 54 -5.25 6.27 -19.04
CA ARG A 54 -5.83 5.13 -19.77
C ARG A 54 -4.84 4.00 -19.96
N HIS A 55 -3.59 4.32 -20.29
CA HIS A 55 -2.54 3.33 -20.44
C HIS A 55 -2.30 2.58 -19.11
N HIS A 56 -2.26 3.32 -17.97
CA HIS A 56 -2.14 2.71 -16.65
C HIS A 56 -3.30 1.75 -16.37
N ILE A 57 -4.54 2.19 -16.54
CA ILE A 57 -5.73 1.34 -16.36
C ILE A 57 -5.69 0.10 -17.25
N THR A 58 -5.31 0.24 -18.51
CA THR A 58 -5.19 -0.89 -19.45
C THR A 58 -4.13 -1.90 -19.01
N LYS A 59 -2.97 -1.43 -18.49
CA LYS A 59 -1.96 -2.31 -17.88
C LYS A 59 -2.53 -3.10 -16.71
N VAL A 60 -3.25 -2.43 -15.82
CA VAL A 60 -3.86 -3.03 -14.63
C VAL A 60 -4.91 -4.07 -15.03
N GLU A 61 -5.80 -3.75 -15.97
CA GLU A 61 -6.82 -4.67 -16.46
C GLU A 61 -6.21 -5.93 -17.07
N ALA A 62 -5.10 -5.81 -17.79
CA ALA A 62 -4.38 -6.96 -18.35
C ALA A 62 -3.80 -7.87 -17.26
N GLU A 63 -3.41 -7.34 -16.10
CA GLU A 63 -2.90 -8.13 -14.98
C GLU A 63 -4.03 -8.86 -14.23
N ILE A 64 -5.24 -8.33 -14.19
CA ILE A 64 -6.38 -8.96 -13.49
C ILE A 64 -6.58 -10.39 -14.00
N GLY A 65 -6.65 -10.58 -15.32
CA GLY A 65 -6.77 -11.90 -15.92
C GLY A 65 -5.66 -12.86 -15.45
N ARG A 66 -4.41 -12.41 -15.50
CA ARG A 66 -3.24 -13.23 -15.12
C ARG A 66 -3.22 -13.60 -13.63
N VAL A 67 -3.68 -12.71 -12.77
CA VAL A 67 -3.71 -12.92 -11.30
C VAL A 67 -4.81 -13.91 -10.93
N PHE A 68 -5.99 -13.81 -11.56
CA PHE A 68 -7.19 -14.52 -11.16
C PHE A 68 -7.62 -15.65 -12.15
N GLU A 69 -6.86 -15.89 -13.23
CA GLU A 69 -7.19 -16.88 -14.29
C GLU A 69 -7.34 -18.33 -13.80
N ARG A 70 -6.85 -18.69 -12.61
CA ARG A 70 -6.80 -20.08 -12.12
C ARG A 70 -7.68 -20.35 -10.90
N GLY A 71 -8.71 -19.56 -10.69
CA GLY A 71 -9.62 -19.72 -9.57
C GLY A 71 -9.08 -19.12 -8.26
N SER A 72 -9.96 -18.49 -7.51
CA SER A 72 -9.63 -17.84 -6.24
C SER A 72 -9.13 -18.81 -5.16
N GLU A 73 -9.50 -20.09 -5.26
CA GLU A 73 -9.11 -21.12 -4.28
C GLU A 73 -7.63 -21.50 -4.38
N ALA A 74 -7.09 -21.63 -5.60
CA ALA A 74 -5.65 -21.83 -5.82
C ALA A 74 -4.82 -20.56 -5.54
N PHE A 75 -5.47 -19.41 -5.50
CA PHE A 75 -4.84 -18.13 -5.27
C PHE A 75 -4.28 -17.97 -3.86
N LEU A 76 -5.06 -18.36 -2.84
CA LEU A 76 -4.70 -18.15 -1.45
C LEU A 76 -3.88 -19.29 -0.85
N GLU A 77 -3.80 -20.44 -1.49
CA GLU A 77 -3.09 -21.66 -1.02
C GLU A 77 -3.31 -21.98 0.47
N ILE A 78 -4.46 -21.58 1.01
CA ILE A 78 -4.78 -21.77 2.43
C ILE A 78 -5.60 -23.07 2.57
N PRO A 79 -5.10 -24.04 3.31
CA PRO A 79 -5.79 -25.33 3.47
C PRO A 79 -6.96 -25.23 4.45
N GLY A 80 -8.06 -25.89 4.11
CA GLY A 80 -9.20 -26.13 5.01
C GLY A 80 -10.49 -25.39 4.61
N GLU A 81 -11.61 -26.08 4.67
CA GLU A 81 -12.93 -25.55 4.28
C GLU A 81 -13.38 -24.36 5.16
N VAL A 82 -13.12 -24.41 6.46
CA VAL A 82 -13.51 -23.34 7.39
C VAL A 82 -12.74 -22.06 7.12
N LEU A 83 -11.42 -22.18 6.90
CA LEU A 83 -10.57 -21.04 6.57
C LEU A 83 -10.91 -20.46 5.21
N GLN A 84 -11.26 -21.31 4.23
CA GLN A 84 -11.70 -20.82 2.93
C GLN A 84 -12.99 -20.01 2.99
N ALA A 85 -13.93 -20.37 3.86
CA ALA A 85 -15.16 -19.60 4.03
C ALA A 85 -14.87 -18.22 4.66
N GLU A 86 -14.11 -18.19 5.75
CA GLU A 86 -13.70 -16.94 6.43
C GLU A 86 -12.88 -16.04 5.50
N ILE A 87 -11.95 -16.62 4.73
CA ILE A 87 -11.18 -15.88 3.74
C ILE A 87 -12.06 -15.31 2.63
N ARG A 88 -13.05 -16.06 2.15
CA ARG A 88 -13.99 -15.56 1.15
C ARG A 88 -14.78 -14.37 1.65
N ASP A 89 -15.24 -14.39 2.89
CA ASP A 89 -15.98 -13.29 3.49
C ASP A 89 -15.09 -12.05 3.69
N VAL A 90 -13.89 -12.21 4.23
CA VAL A 90 -12.89 -11.15 4.35
C VAL A 90 -12.48 -10.66 2.96
N TRP A 91 -12.15 -11.57 2.04
CA TRP A 91 -11.74 -11.26 0.68
C TRP A 91 -12.81 -10.50 -0.12
N ASN A 92 -14.07 -10.88 0.02
CA ASN A 92 -15.19 -10.23 -0.63
C ASN A 92 -15.63 -8.94 0.08
N SER A 93 -15.01 -8.57 1.19
CA SER A 93 -15.27 -7.30 1.83
C SER A 93 -14.91 -6.15 0.87
N LYS A 94 -15.71 -5.10 0.88
CA LYS A 94 -15.46 -3.92 0.03
C LYS A 94 -14.09 -3.29 0.30
N LYS A 95 -13.63 -3.33 1.55
CA LYS A 95 -12.33 -2.84 1.98
C LYS A 95 -11.20 -3.62 1.28
N ASN A 96 -11.23 -4.96 1.36
CA ASN A 96 -10.19 -5.81 0.78
C ASN A 96 -10.18 -5.83 -0.76
N LEU A 97 -11.34 -5.75 -1.40
CA LEU A 97 -11.40 -5.63 -2.86
C LEU A 97 -10.78 -4.31 -3.34
N ARG A 98 -10.90 -3.24 -2.56
CA ARG A 98 -10.25 -1.96 -2.82
C ARG A 98 -8.73 -2.06 -2.67
N TYR A 99 -8.24 -2.74 -1.63
CA TYR A 99 -6.81 -3.01 -1.46
C TYR A 99 -6.24 -3.86 -2.59
N ALA A 100 -6.97 -4.89 -3.02
CA ALA A 100 -6.58 -5.68 -4.18
C ALA A 100 -6.45 -4.82 -5.46
N ALA A 101 -7.38 -3.87 -5.68
CA ALA A 101 -7.27 -2.92 -6.78
C ALA A 101 -6.03 -2.03 -6.63
N GLY A 102 -5.76 -1.51 -5.43
CA GLY A 102 -4.55 -0.73 -5.13
C GLY A 102 -3.27 -1.51 -5.39
N ALA A 103 -3.17 -2.75 -4.91
CA ALA A 103 -2.02 -3.63 -5.13
C ALA A 103 -1.74 -3.90 -6.62
N LEU A 104 -2.80 -4.09 -7.43
CA LEU A 104 -2.70 -4.22 -8.88
C LEU A 104 -2.15 -2.94 -9.51
N MET A 105 -2.68 -1.79 -9.10
CA MET A 105 -2.27 -0.49 -9.64
C MET A 105 -0.81 -0.19 -9.29
N MET A 106 -0.37 -0.46 -8.07
CA MET A 106 1.03 -0.31 -7.65
C MET A 106 1.98 -1.19 -8.48
N SER A 107 1.65 -2.46 -8.68
CA SER A 107 2.50 -3.39 -9.45
C SER A 107 2.68 -2.96 -10.90
N SER A 108 1.73 -2.21 -11.46
CA SER A 108 1.85 -1.70 -12.83
C SER A 108 2.91 -0.59 -12.98
N LEU A 109 3.35 0.03 -11.85
CA LEU A 109 4.43 1.02 -11.81
C LEU A 109 5.81 0.38 -11.97
N ARG A 110 5.90 -0.95 -11.85
CA ARG A 110 7.17 -1.68 -11.84
C ARG A 110 7.53 -2.19 -13.24
N ASN A 111 8.72 -1.81 -13.73
CA ASN A 111 9.28 -2.34 -14.97
C ASN A 111 10.34 -3.42 -14.74
N ASP A 112 10.86 -3.53 -13.53
CA ASP A 112 11.92 -4.47 -13.13
C ASP A 112 11.41 -5.82 -12.64
N VAL A 113 10.09 -6.03 -12.63
CA VAL A 113 9.44 -7.32 -12.36
C VAL A 113 8.94 -7.92 -13.67
N ARG A 114 9.48 -9.07 -14.06
CA ARG A 114 9.05 -9.78 -15.27
C ARG A 114 7.57 -10.12 -15.24
N VAL A 115 6.95 -10.15 -16.42
CA VAL A 115 5.53 -10.42 -16.58
C VAL A 115 5.12 -11.76 -15.93
N GLU A 116 5.95 -12.79 -16.01
CA GLU A 116 5.71 -14.09 -15.36
C GLU A 116 5.76 -14.07 -13.83
N ASN A 117 6.46 -13.11 -13.24
CA ASN A 117 6.57 -12.94 -11.78
C ASN A 117 5.52 -11.99 -11.18
N ARG A 118 4.97 -11.07 -11.98
CA ARG A 118 3.97 -10.09 -11.52
C ARG A 118 2.77 -10.72 -10.82
N PRO A 119 2.15 -11.80 -11.33
CA PRO A 119 1.03 -12.43 -10.62
C PRO A 119 1.40 -12.88 -9.20
N ARG A 120 2.64 -13.35 -8.98
CA ARG A 120 3.11 -13.77 -7.66
C ARG A 120 3.34 -12.57 -6.74
N ALA A 121 3.96 -11.50 -7.25
CA ALA A 121 4.15 -10.26 -6.51
C ALA A 121 2.81 -9.66 -6.07
N ILE A 122 1.84 -9.57 -6.97
CA ILE A 122 0.50 -9.06 -6.69
C ILE A 122 -0.20 -9.93 -5.64
N ARG A 123 -0.13 -11.26 -5.77
CA ARG A 123 -0.71 -12.19 -4.79
C ARG A 123 -0.10 -12.03 -3.41
N LEU A 124 1.23 -11.91 -3.33
CA LEU A 124 1.92 -11.66 -2.06
C LEU A 124 1.42 -10.37 -1.41
N LYS A 125 1.31 -9.28 -2.18
CA LYS A 125 0.79 -8.00 -1.66
C LYS A 125 -0.64 -8.13 -1.15
N ILE A 126 -1.51 -8.80 -1.89
CA ILE A 126 -2.91 -8.98 -1.48
C ILE A 126 -3.00 -9.82 -0.19
N LEU A 127 -2.21 -10.90 -0.07
CA LEU A 127 -2.16 -11.69 1.16
C LEU A 127 -1.65 -10.86 2.34
N TYR A 128 -0.63 -10.06 2.11
CA TYR A 128 -0.07 -9.16 3.12
C TYR A 128 -1.09 -8.11 3.55
N GLU A 129 -1.80 -7.48 2.62
CA GLU A 129 -2.87 -6.52 2.89
C GLU A 129 -3.96 -7.12 3.77
N VAL A 130 -4.46 -8.30 3.41
CA VAL A 130 -5.48 -8.98 4.22
C VAL A 130 -4.95 -9.32 5.62
N TYR A 131 -3.66 -9.70 5.71
CA TYR A 131 -3.02 -10.00 6.98
C TYR A 131 -2.93 -8.78 7.89
N VAL A 132 -2.40 -7.68 7.35
CA VAL A 132 -2.18 -6.44 8.13
C VAL A 132 -3.50 -5.75 8.47
N ASP A 133 -4.45 -5.71 7.54
CA ASP A 133 -5.78 -5.15 7.77
C ASP A 133 -6.54 -5.90 8.85
N THR A 134 -6.40 -7.23 8.88
CA THR A 134 -6.98 -8.04 9.97
C THR A 134 -6.38 -7.69 11.33
N ILE A 135 -5.07 -7.43 11.41
CA ILE A 135 -4.40 -7.03 12.66
C ILE A 135 -4.87 -5.65 13.08
N ASP A 136 -4.95 -4.71 12.15
CA ASP A 136 -5.43 -3.35 12.37
C ASP A 136 -6.88 -3.34 12.91
N ASP A 137 -7.78 -4.06 12.27
CA ASP A 137 -9.16 -4.23 12.72
C ASP A 137 -9.25 -4.81 14.16
N LEU A 138 -8.34 -5.72 14.54
CA LEU A 138 -8.29 -6.25 15.91
C LEU A 138 -7.89 -5.18 16.92
N ILE A 139 -6.88 -4.38 16.60
CA ILE A 139 -6.39 -3.29 17.47
C ILE A 139 -7.48 -2.22 17.63
N ASP A 140 -8.14 -1.87 16.55
CA ASP A 140 -9.16 -0.82 16.51
C ASP A 140 -10.44 -1.19 17.28
N THR A 141 -10.79 -2.48 17.30
CA THR A 141 -12.07 -2.95 17.88
C THR A 141 -12.05 -3.01 19.40
N ASP A 142 -10.96 -3.44 20.02
CA ASP A 142 -10.91 -3.76 21.46
C ASP A 142 -10.22 -2.69 22.33
N GLY A 143 -9.83 -1.54 21.75
CA GLY A 143 -9.27 -0.42 22.50
C GLY A 143 -7.94 -0.74 23.18
N TYR A 144 -7.01 -1.32 22.43
CA TYR A 144 -5.66 -1.63 22.91
C TYR A 144 -4.96 -0.39 23.48
N SER A 145 -4.12 -0.58 24.49
CA SER A 145 -3.16 0.44 24.88
C SER A 145 -2.04 0.54 23.84
N PHE A 146 -1.29 1.64 23.86
CA PHE A 146 -0.09 1.79 23.02
C PHE A 146 0.86 0.58 23.10
N SER A 147 1.13 0.12 24.35
CA SER A 147 2.06 -1.01 24.55
C SER A 147 1.52 -2.33 24.04
N ASP A 148 0.22 -2.58 24.21
CA ASP A 148 -0.39 -3.84 23.77
C ASP A 148 -0.53 -3.89 22.26
N ALA A 149 -0.89 -2.77 21.63
CA ALA A 149 -0.94 -2.62 20.17
C ALA A 149 0.46 -2.86 19.56
N LEU A 150 1.48 -2.20 20.12
CA LEU A 150 2.86 -2.37 19.66
C LEU A 150 3.37 -3.81 19.81
N ASP A 151 3.07 -4.49 20.95
CA ASP A 151 3.46 -5.88 21.16
C ASP A 151 2.76 -6.83 20.16
N LEU A 152 1.46 -6.61 19.92
CA LEU A 152 0.70 -7.39 18.93
C LEU A 152 1.26 -7.20 17.52
N MET A 153 1.47 -5.96 17.09
CA MET A 153 2.01 -5.65 15.77
C MET A 153 3.41 -6.26 15.58
N ARG A 154 4.31 -6.05 16.53
CA ARG A 154 5.68 -6.62 16.50
C ARG A 154 5.69 -8.14 16.45
N HIS A 155 4.80 -8.79 17.21
CA HIS A 155 4.68 -10.24 17.16
C HIS A 155 4.24 -10.71 15.77
N CYS A 156 3.18 -10.12 15.21
CA CYS A 156 2.63 -10.51 13.92
C CYS A 156 3.61 -10.20 12.77
N LEU A 157 4.08 -8.97 12.68
CA LEU A 157 4.92 -8.53 11.57
C LEU A 157 6.33 -9.13 11.64
N GLY A 158 6.97 -9.10 12.81
CA GLY A 158 8.30 -9.68 12.98
C GLY A 158 8.35 -11.19 12.74
N SER A 159 7.22 -11.90 12.82
CA SER A 159 7.16 -13.33 12.47
C SER A 159 7.34 -13.57 10.96
N LEU A 160 7.04 -12.59 10.10
CA LEU A 160 7.16 -12.70 8.66
C LEU A 160 8.62 -12.65 8.19
N THR A 161 9.49 -11.99 8.95
CA THR A 161 10.90 -11.76 8.63
C THR A 161 11.87 -12.75 9.31
N ARG A 162 11.40 -13.55 10.26
CA ARG A 162 12.18 -14.60 10.89
C ARG A 162 12.56 -15.70 9.90
N PRO A 163 13.72 -16.37 10.05
CA PRO A 163 14.13 -17.45 9.13
C PRO A 163 13.16 -18.64 9.07
N ARG A 164 12.34 -18.82 10.08
CA ARG A 164 11.32 -19.88 10.17
C ARG A 164 10.03 -19.33 10.75
N PHE A 165 8.93 -19.68 10.14
CA PHE A 165 7.60 -19.46 10.66
C PHE A 165 7.08 -20.78 11.24
N ASP A 166 6.99 -20.85 12.55
CA ASP A 166 6.35 -21.98 13.25
C ASP A 166 4.90 -21.61 13.55
N ARG A 167 3.97 -22.15 12.77
CA ARG A 167 2.53 -21.85 12.86
C ARG A 167 1.96 -22.15 14.24
N GLN A 168 2.41 -23.25 14.89
CA GLN A 168 1.89 -23.62 16.19
C GLN A 168 2.38 -22.63 17.26
N VAL A 169 3.67 -22.33 17.28
CA VAL A 169 4.25 -21.35 18.20
C VAL A 169 3.62 -19.98 18.01
N PHE A 170 3.51 -19.52 16.76
CA PHE A 170 2.85 -18.25 16.43
C PHE A 170 1.43 -18.18 16.97
N ARG A 171 0.63 -19.22 16.72
CA ARG A 171 -0.76 -19.32 17.18
C ARG A 171 -0.87 -19.26 18.69
N ASP A 172 -0.04 -20.01 19.40
CA ASP A 172 -0.09 -20.11 20.85
C ASP A 172 0.30 -18.77 21.50
N GLU A 173 1.33 -18.11 20.99
CA GLU A 173 1.76 -16.80 21.45
C GLU A 173 0.74 -15.69 21.10
N LEU A 174 0.16 -15.71 19.88
CA LEU A 174 -0.87 -14.78 19.46
C LEU A 174 -2.14 -14.91 20.32
N SER A 175 -2.56 -16.14 20.61
CA SER A 175 -3.73 -16.40 21.45
C SER A 175 -3.63 -15.77 22.85
N GLY A 176 -2.41 -15.64 23.37
CA GLY A 176 -2.15 -14.97 24.65
C GLY A 176 -2.30 -13.44 24.60
N ARG A 177 -2.21 -12.83 23.41
CA ARG A 177 -2.31 -11.39 23.17
C ARG A 177 -3.73 -10.93 22.82
N LEU A 178 -4.56 -11.84 22.36
CA LEU A 178 -5.91 -11.55 21.90
C LEU A 178 -6.95 -11.72 23.00
N SER A 179 -7.97 -10.90 22.97
CA SER A 179 -9.15 -11.08 23.82
C SER A 179 -9.86 -12.42 23.50
N PRO A 180 -10.66 -12.96 24.42
CA PRO A 180 -11.40 -14.20 24.18
C PRO A 180 -12.25 -14.20 22.92
N VAL A 181 -12.83 -13.05 22.55
CA VAL A 181 -13.66 -12.88 21.34
C VAL A 181 -12.80 -12.93 20.08
N GLN A 182 -11.62 -12.32 20.13
CA GLN A 182 -10.70 -12.24 19.00
C GLN A 182 -9.94 -13.54 18.74
N ARG A 183 -9.81 -14.44 19.73
CA ARG A 183 -9.05 -15.70 19.59
C ARG A 183 -9.49 -16.57 18.42
N ARG A 184 -10.71 -16.42 17.92
CA ARG A 184 -11.19 -17.07 16.70
C ARG A 184 -10.36 -16.72 15.48
N MET A 185 -9.73 -15.53 15.48
CA MET A 185 -8.89 -15.05 14.38
C MET A 185 -7.47 -15.63 14.38
N THR A 186 -7.06 -16.30 15.49
CA THR A 186 -5.71 -16.82 15.68
C THR A 186 -5.29 -17.78 14.56
N GLU A 187 -6.15 -18.73 14.22
CA GLU A 187 -5.85 -19.71 13.18
C GLU A 187 -5.81 -19.09 11.78
N PHE A 188 -6.72 -18.15 11.51
CA PHE A 188 -6.76 -17.41 10.27
C PHE A 188 -5.47 -16.61 10.06
N LEU A 189 -5.05 -15.82 11.05
CA LEU A 189 -3.80 -15.05 11.02
C LEU A 189 -2.56 -15.96 10.93
N ALA A 190 -2.56 -17.11 11.61
CA ALA A 190 -1.46 -18.06 11.52
C ALA A 190 -1.33 -18.66 10.10
N CYS A 191 -2.43 -18.93 9.42
CA CYS A 191 -2.44 -19.39 8.04
C CYS A 191 -1.97 -18.32 7.07
N LEU A 192 -2.50 -17.09 7.19
CA LEU A 192 -2.09 -15.95 6.36
C LEU A 192 -0.62 -15.63 6.57
N GLY A 193 -0.18 -15.49 7.83
CA GLY A 193 1.22 -15.21 8.16
C GLY A 193 2.16 -16.26 7.59
N GLN A 194 1.82 -17.55 7.67
CA GLN A 194 2.62 -18.61 7.05
C GLN A 194 2.68 -18.49 5.53
N ALA A 195 1.56 -18.16 4.87
CA ALA A 195 1.52 -18.01 3.41
C ALA A 195 2.35 -16.79 2.96
N VAL A 196 2.24 -15.66 3.65
CA VAL A 196 3.04 -14.45 3.40
C VAL A 196 4.52 -14.73 3.62
N HIS A 197 4.88 -15.29 4.79
CA HIS A 197 6.25 -15.66 5.12
C HIS A 197 6.87 -16.54 4.04
N ARG A 198 6.19 -17.63 3.65
CA ARG A 198 6.66 -18.54 2.61
C ARG A 198 6.87 -17.80 1.30
N SER A 199 5.91 -16.98 0.89
CA SER A 199 6.00 -16.22 -0.36
C SER A 199 7.17 -15.23 -0.39
N ILE A 200 7.52 -14.61 0.76
CA ILE A 200 8.70 -13.76 0.91
C ILE A 200 9.97 -14.60 0.78
N TRP A 201 10.10 -15.65 1.59
CA TRP A 201 11.32 -16.43 1.69
C TRP A 201 11.62 -17.31 0.45
N GLU A 202 10.60 -17.70 -0.31
CA GLU A 202 10.75 -18.45 -1.56
C GLU A 202 10.87 -17.54 -2.79
N SER A 203 10.70 -16.23 -2.65
CA SER A 203 10.83 -15.29 -3.77
C SER A 203 12.31 -15.06 -4.15
N PRO A 204 12.59 -14.64 -5.40
CA PRO A 204 13.96 -14.48 -5.89
C PRO A 204 14.83 -13.53 -5.07
N GLN A 205 14.28 -12.41 -4.58
CA GLN A 205 15.01 -11.37 -3.85
C GLN A 205 14.59 -11.27 -2.37
N GLY A 206 13.51 -11.92 -1.96
CA GLY A 206 12.96 -11.80 -0.61
C GLY A 206 13.97 -12.04 0.50
N PRO A 207 14.78 -13.13 0.49
CA PRO A 207 15.79 -13.36 1.52
C PRO A 207 16.82 -12.22 1.68
N SER A 208 17.08 -11.45 0.63
CA SER A 208 17.99 -10.29 0.69
C SER A 208 17.31 -9.02 1.21
N LEU A 209 15.97 -8.95 1.16
CA LEU A 209 15.16 -7.80 1.55
C LEU A 209 14.54 -7.92 2.96
N VAL A 210 14.63 -9.10 3.60
CA VAL A 210 13.97 -9.32 4.91
C VAL A 210 14.46 -8.33 5.97
N GLY A 211 15.71 -7.88 5.94
CA GLY A 211 16.24 -6.90 6.88
C GLY A 211 15.61 -5.50 6.68
N ASP A 212 15.39 -5.09 5.43
CA ASP A 212 14.75 -3.82 5.11
C ASP A 212 13.25 -3.89 5.43
N LEU A 213 12.61 -5.02 5.13
CA LEU A 213 11.21 -5.26 5.46
C LEU A 213 11.00 -5.27 6.98
N ASP A 214 11.88 -5.91 7.75
CA ASP A 214 11.83 -5.93 9.22
C ASP A 214 11.94 -4.52 9.81
N ARG A 215 12.92 -3.73 9.34
CA ARG A 215 13.08 -2.33 9.75
C ARG A 215 11.85 -1.50 9.42
N PHE A 216 11.27 -1.68 8.23
CA PHE A 216 10.05 -1.00 7.84
C PHE A 216 8.88 -1.37 8.75
N GLN A 217 8.68 -2.68 8.97
CA GLN A 217 7.58 -3.20 9.80
C GLN A 217 7.70 -2.74 11.25
N GLU A 218 8.90 -2.62 11.79
CA GLU A 218 9.12 -2.08 13.14
C GLU A 218 8.70 -0.61 13.24
N ASN A 219 9.06 0.23 12.26
CA ASN A 219 8.65 1.63 12.24
C ASN A 219 7.14 1.77 12.02
N TRP A 220 6.54 0.94 11.15
CA TRP A 220 5.11 0.94 10.93
C TRP A 220 4.35 0.47 12.20
N ALA A 221 4.80 -0.61 12.84
CA ALA A 221 4.21 -1.05 14.12
C ALA A 221 4.23 0.06 15.17
N LEU A 222 5.30 0.82 15.22
CA LEU A 222 5.41 1.99 16.10
C LEU A 222 4.46 3.11 15.68
N GLY A 223 4.34 3.41 14.39
CA GLY A 223 3.40 4.39 13.83
C GLY A 223 1.95 4.05 14.18
N GLU A 224 1.53 2.83 13.92
CA GLU A 224 0.19 2.34 14.27
C GLU A 224 -0.07 2.35 15.78
N ALA A 225 0.89 1.93 16.59
CA ALA A 225 0.75 2.02 18.04
C ALA A 225 0.56 3.48 18.51
N TYR A 226 1.19 4.45 17.85
CA TYR A 226 0.96 5.87 18.14
C TYR A 226 -0.46 6.33 17.80
N THR A 227 -1.17 5.68 16.88
CA THR A 227 -2.58 6.02 16.60
C THR A 227 -3.46 5.78 17.82
N MET A 228 -3.07 4.87 18.72
CA MET A 228 -3.79 4.63 19.97
C MET A 228 -3.82 5.88 20.85
N TYR A 229 -2.76 6.69 20.84
CA TYR A 229 -2.77 7.99 21.53
C TYR A 229 -3.79 8.97 20.94
N GLN A 230 -4.05 8.92 19.64
CA GLN A 230 -5.07 9.75 19.01
C GLN A 230 -6.47 9.42 19.49
N LYS A 231 -6.71 8.17 19.87
CA LYS A 231 -7.99 7.63 20.38
C LYS A 231 -8.12 7.78 21.91
N ASP A 232 -7.02 7.97 22.64
CA ASP A 232 -7.02 8.12 24.09
C ASP A 232 -7.51 9.51 24.50
N PRO A 233 -8.62 9.63 25.26
CA PRO A 233 -9.13 10.91 25.72
C PRO A 233 -8.20 11.65 26.67
N THR A 234 -7.18 10.96 27.24
CA THR A 234 -6.18 11.56 28.14
C THR A 234 -4.89 11.97 27.42
N LEU A 235 -4.87 11.88 26.09
CA LEU A 235 -3.66 12.10 25.29
C LEU A 235 -2.91 13.36 25.66
N ASP A 236 -1.64 13.18 25.93
CA ASP A 236 -0.64 14.26 25.91
C ASP A 236 -0.11 14.41 24.47
N VAL A 237 -0.64 15.40 23.74
CA VAL A 237 -0.19 15.74 22.38
C VAL A 237 1.31 16.02 22.36
N GLY A 238 1.87 16.58 23.42
CA GLY A 238 3.32 16.82 23.53
C GLY A 238 4.11 15.51 23.58
N ALA A 239 3.63 14.51 24.31
CA ALA A 239 4.24 13.18 24.35
C ALA A 239 4.14 12.47 22.99
N PHE A 240 2.99 12.57 22.32
CA PHE A 240 2.80 12.06 20.97
C PHE A 240 3.80 12.68 19.99
N LEU A 241 3.88 14.02 19.90
CA LEU A 241 4.81 14.71 19.01
C LEU A 241 6.28 14.44 19.36
N THR A 242 6.60 14.32 20.67
CA THR A 242 7.95 13.93 21.11
C THR A 242 8.31 12.51 20.66
N GLY A 243 7.38 11.58 20.73
CA GLY A 243 7.56 10.23 20.22
C GLY A 243 7.77 10.24 18.71
N ALA A 244 6.89 10.90 17.98
CA ALA A 244 6.93 11.02 16.53
C ALA A 244 8.25 11.67 16.02
N SER A 245 8.80 12.65 16.74
CA SER A 245 10.07 13.30 16.38
C SER A 245 11.29 12.37 16.41
N ARG A 246 11.19 11.23 17.09
CA ARG A 246 12.26 10.22 17.22
C ARG A 246 12.17 9.11 16.17
N MET A 247 11.06 9.07 15.42
CA MET A 247 10.91 8.07 14.36
C MET A 247 11.86 8.37 13.20
N ASP A 248 12.33 7.32 12.54
CA ASP A 248 13.14 7.45 11.34
C ASP A 248 12.38 8.24 10.26
N ALA A 249 13.12 8.99 9.46
CA ALA A 249 12.57 9.71 8.33
C ALA A 249 13.66 9.97 7.29
N PRO A 250 13.30 10.05 6.01
CA PRO A 250 14.26 10.34 4.94
C PRO A 250 14.98 11.68 5.13
N ASP A 251 14.25 12.69 5.57
CA ASP A 251 14.77 14.05 5.79
C ASP A 251 14.60 14.50 7.24
N GLN A 252 15.56 15.29 7.72
CA GLN A 252 15.57 15.80 9.10
C GLN A 252 14.65 17.00 9.33
N ASP A 253 14.25 17.68 8.27
CA ASP A 253 13.40 18.88 8.29
C ASP A 253 11.89 18.58 8.38
N LEU A 254 11.53 17.29 8.46
CA LEU A 254 10.13 16.89 8.61
C LEU A 254 9.62 17.19 10.02
N GLU A 255 8.44 17.79 10.08
CA GLU A 255 7.71 17.98 11.32
C GLU A 255 7.31 16.64 11.94
N PRO A 256 7.16 16.54 13.28
CA PRO A 256 6.81 15.29 13.95
C PRO A 256 5.53 14.63 13.39
N TRP A 257 4.52 15.43 13.06
CA TRP A 257 3.26 14.94 12.50
C TRP A 257 3.42 14.44 11.04
N GLU A 258 4.39 14.96 10.29
CA GLU A 258 4.74 14.45 8.95
C GLU A 258 5.50 13.11 9.05
N ARG A 259 6.43 13.00 10.01
CA ARG A 259 7.18 11.76 10.22
C ARG A 259 6.28 10.60 10.55
N ILE A 260 5.36 10.79 11.50
CA ILE A 260 4.44 9.72 11.86
C ILE A 260 3.49 9.37 10.73
N SER A 261 3.04 10.35 9.94
CA SER A 261 2.16 10.11 8.79
C SER A 261 2.78 9.20 7.74
N GLY A 262 4.12 9.23 7.57
CA GLY A 262 4.83 8.32 6.69
C GLY A 262 4.96 6.89 7.23
N TRP A 263 4.60 6.65 8.50
CA TRP A 263 4.70 5.35 9.15
C TRP A 263 3.36 4.76 9.59
N ILE A 264 2.25 5.48 9.46
CA ILE A 264 0.90 4.96 9.74
C ILE A 264 0.38 4.09 8.58
N SER A 265 0.83 4.33 7.37
CA SER A 265 0.47 3.51 6.20
C SER A 265 1.55 2.47 5.91
N HIS A 266 1.16 1.36 5.27
CA HIS A 266 2.05 0.24 4.95
C HIS A 266 2.32 0.10 3.44
N THR A 267 2.00 1.11 2.63
CA THR A 267 2.18 1.05 1.17
C THR A 267 3.65 0.86 0.79
N ALA A 268 4.57 1.45 1.56
CA ALA A 268 6.00 1.21 1.35
C ALA A 268 6.41 -0.26 1.60
N ALA A 269 5.77 -0.96 2.56
CA ALA A 269 5.97 -2.41 2.70
C ALA A 269 5.49 -3.16 1.47
N LEU A 270 4.32 -2.80 0.90
CA LEU A 270 3.81 -3.40 -0.33
C LEU A 270 4.77 -3.21 -1.51
N SER A 271 5.40 -2.04 -1.59
CA SER A 271 6.40 -1.77 -2.61
C SER A 271 7.66 -2.65 -2.47
N LEU A 272 8.09 -2.92 -1.23
CA LEU A 272 9.16 -3.89 -0.95
C LEU A 272 8.77 -5.32 -1.36
N LEU A 273 7.50 -5.70 -1.19
CA LEU A 273 7.02 -7.01 -1.62
C LEU A 273 7.04 -7.18 -3.15
N ASP A 274 6.85 -6.12 -3.92
CA ASP A 274 7.09 -6.15 -5.37
C ASP A 274 8.58 -6.43 -5.66
N LEU A 275 9.51 -5.79 -4.92
CA LEU A 275 10.94 -6.01 -5.07
C LEU A 275 11.38 -7.44 -4.77
N CYS A 276 10.64 -8.18 -3.92
CA CYS A 276 10.90 -9.60 -3.69
C CYS A 276 10.92 -10.42 -4.99
N TYR A 277 10.18 -9.96 -6.00
CA TYR A 277 10.05 -10.60 -7.31
C TYR A 277 10.78 -9.86 -8.45
N ALA A 278 11.59 -8.85 -8.12
CA ALA A 278 12.41 -8.15 -9.10
C ALA A 278 13.43 -9.08 -9.77
N ASP A 279 13.79 -8.79 -11.02
CA ASP A 279 14.72 -9.59 -11.82
C ASP A 279 16.15 -9.55 -11.28
N ALA A 280 16.52 -8.48 -10.59
CA ALA A 280 17.82 -8.29 -9.96
C ALA A 280 17.66 -7.49 -8.67
N PRO A 281 18.58 -7.67 -7.69
CA PRO A 281 18.57 -6.86 -6.49
C PRO A 281 18.86 -5.39 -6.82
N LEU A 282 18.19 -4.48 -6.12
CA LEU A 282 18.52 -3.06 -6.19
C LEU A 282 19.86 -2.77 -5.53
N SER A 283 20.55 -1.73 -5.99
CA SER A 283 21.65 -1.16 -5.22
C SER A 283 21.09 -0.51 -3.94
N SER A 284 21.90 -0.46 -2.86
CA SER A 284 21.49 0.17 -1.60
C SER A 284 20.95 1.59 -1.81
N LYS A 285 21.61 2.37 -2.67
CA LYS A 285 21.14 3.73 -2.99
C LYS A 285 19.77 3.75 -3.68
N ALA A 286 19.56 2.86 -4.66
CA ALA A 286 18.27 2.80 -5.36
C ALA A 286 17.14 2.32 -4.41
N LEU A 287 17.48 1.44 -3.46
CA LEU A 287 16.55 0.99 -2.43
C LEU A 287 16.22 2.12 -1.45
N GLU A 288 17.20 2.90 -1.01
CA GLU A 288 16.99 4.09 -0.16
C GLU A 288 16.08 5.11 -0.85
N GLU A 289 16.33 5.42 -2.12
CA GLU A 289 15.49 6.33 -2.91
C GLU A 289 14.07 5.78 -3.09
N HIS A 290 13.93 4.47 -3.31
CA HIS A 290 12.64 3.81 -3.41
C HIS A 290 11.85 3.89 -2.09
N LEU A 291 12.48 3.55 -0.97
CA LEU A 291 11.85 3.63 0.35
C LEU A 291 11.45 5.07 0.72
N ALA A 292 12.29 6.05 0.38
CA ALA A 292 11.95 7.46 0.59
C ALA A 292 10.76 7.90 -0.26
N ALA A 293 10.68 7.48 -1.54
CA ALA A 293 9.55 7.78 -2.40
C ALA A 293 8.23 7.28 -1.80
N TRP A 294 8.21 6.03 -1.32
CA TRP A 294 7.01 5.43 -0.75
C TRP A 294 6.69 5.93 0.67
N PHE A 295 7.69 6.27 1.48
CA PHE A 295 7.48 6.97 2.75
C PHE A 295 6.72 8.29 2.56
N TYR A 296 7.14 9.11 1.59
CA TYR A 296 6.45 10.36 1.28
C TYR A 296 5.07 10.14 0.67
N PHE A 297 4.91 9.08 -0.13
CA PHE A 297 3.61 8.66 -0.63
C PHE A 297 2.66 8.32 0.52
N ASP A 298 3.12 7.51 1.48
CA ASP A 298 2.35 7.12 2.67
C ASP A 298 1.99 8.35 3.53
N ALA A 299 2.92 9.29 3.70
CA ALA A 299 2.64 10.55 4.39
C ALA A 299 1.51 11.34 3.69
N VAL A 300 1.58 11.51 2.38
CA VAL A 300 0.52 12.17 1.58
C VAL A 300 -0.81 11.47 1.76
N ALA A 301 -0.82 10.16 1.65
CA ALA A 301 -2.00 9.33 1.79
C ALA A 301 -2.67 9.51 3.15
N THR A 302 -1.90 9.38 4.22
CA THR A 302 -2.36 9.55 5.61
C THR A 302 -2.89 10.96 5.86
N LEU A 303 -2.17 11.99 5.40
CA LEU A 303 -2.57 13.39 5.61
C LEU A 303 -3.87 13.72 4.86
N MET A 304 -4.02 13.23 3.63
CA MET A 304 -5.26 13.38 2.87
C MET A 304 -6.42 12.66 3.57
N ASN A 305 -6.20 11.43 4.07
CA ASN A 305 -7.21 10.69 4.83
C ASN A 305 -7.67 11.47 6.07
N ASN A 306 -6.73 12.05 6.82
CA ASN A 306 -7.07 12.86 8.00
C ASN A 306 -7.96 14.07 7.66
N VAL A 307 -7.75 14.73 6.53
CA VAL A 307 -8.64 15.82 6.09
C VAL A 307 -10.02 15.31 5.69
N MET A 308 -10.08 14.14 5.04
CA MET A 308 -11.34 13.52 4.62
C MET A 308 -12.17 13.05 5.81
N ASP A 309 -11.52 12.47 6.82
CA ASP A 309 -12.17 11.92 8.01
C ASP A 309 -12.39 12.97 9.12
N LEU A 310 -11.97 14.21 8.92
CA LEU A 310 -12.00 15.26 9.96
C LEU A 310 -13.33 15.34 10.72
N GLN A 311 -14.45 15.31 10.02
CA GLN A 311 -15.77 15.40 10.66
C GLN A 311 -16.07 14.15 11.52
N LYS A 312 -15.76 12.97 11.01
CA LYS A 312 -15.94 11.69 11.70
C LYS A 312 -15.04 11.61 12.95
N ASP A 313 -13.79 12.05 12.82
CA ASP A 313 -12.83 12.06 13.92
C ASP A 313 -13.22 13.03 15.03
N LEU A 314 -13.70 14.23 14.66
CA LEU A 314 -14.25 15.18 15.61
C LEU A 314 -15.46 14.61 16.39
N GLU A 315 -16.36 13.93 15.69
CA GLU A 315 -17.53 13.28 16.30
C GLU A 315 -17.13 12.12 17.20
N GLY A 316 -16.09 11.37 16.81
CA GLY A 316 -15.51 10.27 17.58
C GLY A 316 -14.59 10.68 18.72
N GLY A 317 -14.23 11.97 18.82
CA GLY A 317 -13.26 12.47 19.81
C GLY A 317 -11.82 12.03 19.53
N ILE A 318 -11.50 11.72 18.26
CA ILE A 318 -10.16 11.31 17.81
C ILE A 318 -9.32 12.55 17.53
N ALA A 319 -8.07 12.57 18.01
CA ALA A 319 -7.12 13.65 17.73
C ALA A 319 -6.55 13.50 16.31
N ASN A 320 -7.24 14.09 15.36
CA ASN A 320 -6.87 14.10 13.96
C ASN A 320 -5.54 14.85 13.71
N ILE A 321 -4.66 14.32 12.86
CA ILE A 321 -3.33 14.91 12.57
C ILE A 321 -3.47 16.31 11.96
N PHE A 322 -4.48 16.56 11.14
CA PHE A 322 -4.73 17.90 10.61
C PHE A 322 -4.94 18.93 11.73
N LEU A 323 -5.72 18.57 12.77
CA LEU A 323 -5.92 19.45 13.93
C LEU A 323 -4.63 19.65 14.73
N ILE A 324 -3.83 18.58 14.88
CA ILE A 324 -2.53 18.66 15.54
C ILE A 324 -1.59 19.59 14.78
N ALA A 325 -1.57 19.53 13.47
CA ALA A 325 -0.74 20.36 12.61
C ALA A 325 -1.15 21.85 12.66
N CYS A 326 -2.45 22.15 12.70
CA CYS A 326 -2.96 23.52 12.69
C CYS A 326 -2.99 24.17 14.08
N GLY A 327 -3.26 23.40 15.15
CA GLY A 327 -3.59 23.95 16.46
C GLY A 327 -2.61 23.62 17.61
N GLY A 328 -1.65 22.71 17.39
CA GLY A 328 -0.63 22.39 18.41
C GLY A 328 -1.22 22.03 19.80
N ALA A 329 -0.93 22.84 20.81
CA ALA A 329 -1.33 22.59 22.20
C ALA A 329 -2.84 22.72 22.46
N GLU A 330 -3.59 23.46 21.65
CA GLU A 330 -5.03 23.69 21.82
C GLU A 330 -5.86 22.42 21.50
N VAL A 331 -5.27 21.44 20.85
CA VAL A 331 -5.92 20.12 20.59
C VAL A 331 -6.35 19.44 21.91
N ARG A 332 -5.72 19.78 23.02
CA ARG A 332 -6.11 19.28 24.35
C ARG A 332 -7.51 19.78 24.77
N GLU A 333 -7.86 21.01 24.42
CA GLU A 333 -9.18 21.60 24.69
C GLU A 333 -10.26 21.03 23.76
N LEU A 334 -9.86 20.60 22.56
CA LEU A 334 -10.74 20.01 21.56
C LEU A 334 -11.46 18.76 22.04
N ARG A 335 -10.81 17.96 22.91
CA ARG A 335 -11.34 16.66 23.36
C ARG A 335 -12.29 16.76 24.54
N THR A 336 -12.14 17.80 25.37
CA THR A 336 -12.89 17.90 26.62
C THR A 336 -14.27 18.54 26.46
N ALA A 337 -14.51 19.23 25.35
CA ALA A 337 -15.75 19.90 25.06
C ALA A 337 -16.56 19.18 23.97
N ARG A 338 -17.55 18.37 24.33
CA ARG A 338 -18.54 17.88 23.39
C ARG A 338 -19.11 19.06 22.57
N GLY A 339 -18.82 19.08 21.26
CA GLY A 339 -19.27 20.15 20.36
C GLY A 339 -18.23 21.25 20.11
N PHE A 340 -16.99 21.10 20.56
CA PHE A 340 -15.92 22.01 20.15
C PHE A 340 -15.72 21.89 18.63
N ARG A 341 -15.86 23.01 17.96
CA ARG A 341 -15.43 23.16 16.57
C ARG A 341 -14.24 24.09 16.56
N PRO A 342 -13.05 23.60 16.17
CA PRO A 342 -11.91 24.48 16.04
C PRO A 342 -12.25 25.61 15.08
N ALA A 343 -11.77 26.81 15.36
CA ALA A 343 -11.89 27.95 14.46
C ALA A 343 -10.91 27.79 13.29
N LEU A 344 -11.03 26.69 12.54
CA LEU A 344 -10.25 26.44 11.34
C LEU A 344 -10.62 27.45 10.27
N THR A 345 -9.62 28.09 9.72
CA THR A 345 -9.78 29.02 8.60
C THR A 345 -9.51 28.30 7.27
N THR A 346 -10.01 28.87 6.18
CA THR A 346 -9.64 28.39 4.83
C THR A 346 -8.11 28.42 4.64
N GLN A 347 -7.41 29.39 5.26
CA GLN A 347 -5.97 29.49 5.18
C GLN A 347 -5.24 28.32 5.85
N ASP A 348 -5.71 27.85 7.01
CA ASP A 348 -5.14 26.66 7.68
C ASP A 348 -5.27 25.41 6.80
N TYR A 349 -6.42 25.26 6.18
CA TYR A 349 -6.71 24.18 5.28
C TYR A 349 -5.82 24.22 4.02
N GLU A 350 -5.72 25.37 3.39
CA GLU A 350 -4.87 25.57 2.20
C GLU A 350 -3.38 25.38 2.54
N ALA A 351 -2.92 25.86 3.70
CA ALA A 351 -1.55 25.66 4.15
C ALA A 351 -1.21 24.19 4.36
N PHE A 352 -2.11 23.43 4.99
CA PHE A 352 -1.93 21.99 5.21
C PHE A 352 -1.90 21.21 3.90
N LEU A 353 -2.84 21.49 2.97
CA LEU A 353 -2.85 20.86 1.65
C LEU A 353 -1.64 21.25 0.80
N GLY A 354 -1.18 22.50 0.92
CA GLY A 354 0.06 22.96 0.30
C GLY A 354 1.28 22.20 0.81
N ARG A 355 1.34 21.94 2.11
CA ARG A 355 2.42 21.13 2.70
C ARG A 355 2.34 19.67 2.28
N THR A 356 1.13 19.10 2.22
CA THR A 356 0.90 17.73 1.69
C THR A 356 1.35 17.63 0.22
N ALA A 357 1.07 18.64 -0.60
CA ALA A 357 1.52 18.69 -1.98
C ALA A 357 3.07 18.79 -2.09
N GLU A 358 3.74 19.46 -1.15
CA GLU A 358 5.22 19.48 -1.10
C GLU A 358 5.79 18.09 -0.78
N LEU A 359 5.16 17.32 0.11
CA LEU A 359 5.56 15.94 0.37
C LEU A 359 5.36 15.06 -0.88
N ALA A 360 4.27 15.26 -1.63
CA ALA A 360 4.06 14.59 -2.91
C ALA A 360 5.15 14.92 -3.93
N ARG A 361 5.60 16.19 -4.00
CA ARG A 361 6.73 16.59 -4.85
C ARG A 361 8.01 15.85 -4.45
N ARG A 362 8.32 15.74 -3.16
CA ARG A 362 9.47 14.97 -2.65
C ARG A 362 9.34 13.48 -3.02
N SER A 363 8.16 12.90 -2.85
CA SER A 363 7.88 11.53 -3.29
C SER A 363 8.28 11.30 -4.75
N LEU A 364 7.84 12.18 -5.66
CA LEU A 364 8.19 12.07 -7.08
C LEU A 364 9.69 12.23 -7.34
N GLU A 365 10.37 13.14 -6.64
CA GLU A 365 11.81 13.34 -6.81
C GLU A 365 12.62 12.10 -6.43
N HIS A 366 12.21 11.42 -5.35
CA HIS A 366 12.81 10.14 -4.95
C HIS A 366 12.44 9.02 -5.94
N ALA A 367 11.18 8.94 -6.37
CA ALA A 367 10.74 7.93 -7.34
C ALA A 367 11.51 8.01 -8.67
N ARG A 368 11.86 9.20 -9.14
CA ARG A 368 12.68 9.40 -10.34
C ARG A 368 14.11 8.89 -10.23
N ARG A 369 14.63 8.76 -9.01
CA ARG A 369 15.96 8.22 -8.71
C ARG A 369 15.92 6.75 -8.30
N SER A 370 14.73 6.20 -8.17
CA SER A 370 14.47 4.81 -7.81
C SER A 370 14.26 3.93 -9.05
N CYS A 371 13.58 2.84 -8.85
CA CYS A 371 13.25 1.84 -9.87
C CYS A 371 11.80 1.93 -10.37
N ASP A 372 10.99 2.86 -9.83
CA ASP A 372 9.63 3.06 -10.28
C ASP A 372 9.59 3.76 -11.65
N ASP A 373 8.57 3.45 -12.44
CA ASP A 373 8.32 4.13 -13.71
C ASP A 373 7.83 5.56 -13.42
N PRO A 374 8.65 6.58 -13.63
CA PRO A 374 8.29 7.95 -13.28
C PRO A 374 7.12 8.50 -14.10
N ASP A 375 6.92 7.99 -15.33
CA ASP A 375 5.83 8.43 -16.22
C ASP A 375 4.47 7.91 -15.73
N LEU A 376 4.46 6.79 -14.98
CA LEU A 376 3.26 6.23 -14.35
C LEU A 376 3.17 6.62 -12.87
N PHE A 377 4.28 6.78 -12.17
CA PHE A 377 4.29 7.12 -10.74
C PHE A 377 3.67 8.50 -10.48
N TYR A 378 3.97 9.49 -11.31
CA TYR A 378 3.40 10.82 -11.15
C TYR A 378 1.86 10.84 -11.30
N PRO A 379 1.26 10.31 -12.37
CA PRO A 379 -0.19 10.19 -12.47
C PRO A 379 -0.82 9.40 -11.30
N PHE A 380 -0.15 8.35 -10.86
CA PHE A 380 -0.59 7.56 -9.71
C PHE A 380 -0.60 8.39 -8.42
N LEU A 381 0.49 9.07 -8.11
CA LEU A 381 0.60 9.92 -6.94
C LEU A 381 -0.36 11.12 -6.98
N ALA A 382 -0.46 11.80 -8.12
CA ALA A 382 -1.25 13.02 -8.24
C ALA A 382 -2.76 12.78 -8.27
N VAL A 383 -3.19 11.71 -8.95
CA VAL A 383 -4.60 11.49 -9.29
C VAL A 383 -5.12 10.17 -8.74
N MET A 384 -4.43 9.06 -9.02
CA MET A 384 -4.95 7.75 -8.69
C MET A 384 -4.90 7.43 -7.20
N ALA A 385 -3.84 7.84 -6.50
CA ALA A 385 -3.71 7.59 -5.06
C ALA A 385 -4.80 8.29 -4.24
N PRO A 386 -5.07 9.60 -4.39
CA PRO A 386 -6.20 10.22 -3.73
C PRO A 386 -7.53 9.52 -4.03
N VAL A 387 -7.76 9.12 -5.28
CA VAL A 387 -9.02 8.47 -5.68
C VAL A 387 -9.12 7.06 -5.10
N VAL A 388 -8.06 6.25 -5.19
CA VAL A 388 -8.06 4.87 -4.63
C VAL A 388 -8.32 4.87 -3.13
N MET A 389 -7.72 5.82 -2.41
CA MET A 389 -7.88 5.92 -0.97
C MET A 389 -9.27 6.42 -0.55
N PHE A 390 -9.89 7.29 -1.37
CA PHE A 390 -11.08 8.03 -0.98
C PHE A 390 -12.38 7.59 -1.67
N VAL A 391 -12.35 6.66 -2.62
CA VAL A 391 -13.58 6.00 -3.09
C VAL A 391 -14.08 5.05 -2.00
N THR A 392 -14.41 5.63 -0.85
CA THR A 392 -14.95 4.94 0.32
C THR A 392 -16.48 4.95 0.29
N GLU A 393 -17.08 4.40 1.33
CA GLU A 393 -18.55 4.36 1.49
C GLU A 393 -19.21 5.73 1.56
N ALA A 394 -18.48 6.75 2.03
CA ALA A 394 -18.98 8.11 2.19
C ALA A 394 -18.89 8.98 0.92
N GLY A 395 -18.25 8.46 -0.15
CA GLY A 395 -17.97 9.25 -1.36
C GLY A 395 -16.66 10.02 -1.28
N VAL A 396 -16.24 10.56 -2.42
CA VAL A 396 -15.03 11.39 -2.53
C VAL A 396 -15.37 12.83 -2.17
N ARG A 397 -14.57 13.46 -1.32
CA ARG A 397 -14.64 14.90 -1.08
C ARG A 397 -13.91 15.64 -2.20
N GLU A 398 -14.63 15.93 -3.27
CA GLU A 398 -14.07 16.57 -4.46
C GLU A 398 -13.40 17.92 -4.14
N ASP A 399 -13.94 18.69 -3.19
CA ASP A 399 -13.36 19.95 -2.74
C ASP A 399 -11.93 19.79 -2.20
N VAL A 400 -11.68 18.72 -1.42
CA VAL A 400 -10.37 18.38 -0.87
C VAL A 400 -9.41 17.98 -1.98
N VAL A 401 -9.85 17.07 -2.87
CA VAL A 401 -9.02 16.60 -3.99
C VAL A 401 -8.66 17.77 -4.89
N HIS A 402 -9.61 18.62 -5.26
CA HIS A 402 -9.35 19.80 -6.09
C HIS A 402 -8.43 20.81 -5.40
N ALA A 403 -8.53 21.02 -4.09
CA ALA A 403 -7.65 21.91 -3.34
C ALA A 403 -6.20 21.37 -3.30
N TYR A 404 -6.05 20.06 -3.04
CA TYR A 404 -4.76 19.38 -3.11
C TYR A 404 -4.11 19.50 -4.49
N LEU A 405 -4.85 19.20 -5.56
CA LEU A 405 -4.36 19.26 -6.93
C LEU A 405 -3.94 20.68 -7.35
N ARG A 406 -4.70 21.71 -6.94
CA ARG A 406 -4.30 23.11 -7.14
C ARG A 406 -3.00 23.46 -6.44
N SER A 407 -2.74 22.91 -5.27
CA SER A 407 -1.48 23.11 -4.54
C SER A 407 -0.33 22.33 -5.17
N LEU A 408 -0.59 21.14 -5.71
CA LEU A 408 0.41 20.26 -6.31
C LEU A 408 0.91 20.75 -7.68
N ALA A 409 0.03 21.23 -8.53
CA ALA A 409 0.35 21.57 -9.93
C ALA A 409 1.56 22.53 -10.10
N PRO A 410 1.69 23.64 -9.35
CA PRO A 410 2.86 24.51 -9.44
C PRO A 410 4.17 23.82 -9.03
N LEU A 411 4.13 22.97 -8.01
CA LEU A 411 5.30 22.28 -7.49
C LEU A 411 5.79 21.20 -8.45
N MET A 412 4.86 20.52 -9.13
CA MET A 412 5.18 19.48 -10.10
C MET A 412 5.80 20.07 -11.36
N SER A 413 5.36 21.24 -11.81
CA SER A 413 5.97 21.93 -12.93
C SER A 413 7.45 22.23 -12.67
N GLN A 414 7.82 22.59 -11.44
CA GLN A 414 9.21 22.80 -11.04
C GLN A 414 10.01 21.48 -11.02
N ALA A 415 9.44 20.42 -10.45
CA ALA A 415 10.07 19.12 -10.39
C ALA A 415 10.29 18.50 -11.79
N ILE A 416 9.39 18.76 -12.74
CA ILE A 416 9.52 18.28 -14.14
C ILE A 416 10.59 19.06 -14.89
N ALA A 417 10.74 20.36 -14.63
CA ALA A 417 11.75 21.23 -15.29
C ALA A 417 13.20 20.86 -14.92
N VAL A 418 13.43 20.21 -13.80
CA VAL A 418 14.76 19.74 -13.33
C VAL A 418 15.14 18.42 -14.01
N GLY A 419 14.85 18.12 -15.18
CA GLY A 419 15.23 16.99 -16.02
C GLY A 419 15.69 15.70 -15.29
N PRO A 420 15.59 14.52 -15.87
CA PRO A 420 16.01 13.28 -15.20
C PRO A 420 17.50 13.38 -14.82
N ALA A 421 17.81 13.09 -13.56
CA ALA A 421 19.22 12.87 -13.16
C ALA A 421 19.84 11.86 -14.13
N PRO A 422 21.08 12.08 -14.63
CA PRO A 422 21.70 11.15 -15.56
C PRO A 422 21.68 9.74 -14.94
N VAL A 423 20.96 8.84 -15.60
CA VAL A 423 20.97 7.41 -15.22
C VAL A 423 22.43 6.98 -15.17
N PRO A 424 22.94 6.43 -14.05
CA PRO A 424 24.31 5.93 -14.01
C PRO A 424 24.43 4.87 -15.10
N THR A 425 25.17 5.17 -16.15
CA THR A 425 25.51 4.19 -17.20
C THR A 425 26.28 3.08 -16.51
N ILE A 426 25.68 1.90 -16.39
CA ILE A 426 26.38 0.69 -15.98
C ILE A 426 27.46 0.48 -17.03
N PRO A 427 28.75 0.51 -16.65
CA PRO A 427 29.82 0.27 -17.62
C PRO A 427 29.59 -1.12 -18.23
N PRO A 428 29.76 -1.30 -19.56
CA PRO A 428 29.55 -2.58 -20.23
C PRO A 428 30.44 -3.62 -19.51
N GLY A 429 29.78 -4.63 -18.98
CA GLY A 429 30.37 -5.63 -18.12
C GLY A 429 31.66 -6.19 -18.69
N THR A 430 32.73 -6.09 -17.92
CA THR A 430 33.95 -6.88 -18.08
C THR A 430 33.52 -8.35 -18.09
N ARG A 431 33.47 -8.94 -19.26
CA ARG A 431 33.36 -10.40 -19.44
C ARG A 431 34.53 -11.02 -18.69
N SER A 432 34.29 -11.52 -17.47
CA SER A 432 35.23 -12.36 -16.79
C SER A 432 35.42 -13.62 -17.63
N GLY A 433 36.56 -13.69 -18.29
CA GLY A 433 37.00 -14.86 -19.02
C GLY A 433 37.10 -16.05 -18.08
N ARG A 434 36.10 -16.94 -18.12
CA ARG A 434 36.24 -18.29 -17.55
C ARG A 434 37.34 -19.01 -18.33
N SER A 435 38.56 -19.06 -17.82
CA SER A 435 39.60 -19.96 -18.27
C SER A 435 39.11 -21.40 -18.03
N ARG A 436 38.86 -22.10 -19.12
CA ARG A 436 38.70 -23.55 -19.13
C ARG A 436 40.07 -24.17 -18.74
N SER A 437 40.23 -24.58 -17.49
CA SER A 437 41.31 -25.49 -17.15
C SER A 437 40.96 -26.87 -17.71
N ALA A 438 41.71 -27.25 -18.74
CA ALA A 438 41.76 -28.62 -19.24
C ALA A 438 42.33 -29.51 -18.15
N ARG A 439 41.55 -30.47 -17.63
CA ARG A 439 42.08 -31.61 -16.89
C ARG A 439 42.61 -32.61 -17.89
N THR A 440 43.92 -32.71 -17.99
CA THR A 440 44.61 -33.86 -18.57
C THR A 440 44.58 -34.99 -17.54
N SER A 441 43.94 -36.09 -17.92
CA SER A 441 44.11 -37.39 -17.29
C SER A 441 45.43 -38.01 -17.73
N SER A 442 46.23 -38.46 -16.77
CA SER A 442 47.24 -39.48 -17.04
C SER A 442 47.51 -40.28 -15.78
N SER A 443 47.34 -41.60 -15.99
CA SER A 443 47.86 -42.79 -15.25
C SER A 443 47.60 -42.89 -13.76
#